data_106901d397773965a550c6399614c917
#
_entry.id   106901d397773965a550c6399614c917
#
_cell.length_a   1.000
_cell.length_b   1.000
_cell.length_c   1.000
_cell.angle_alpha   90.00
_cell.angle_beta   90.00
_cell.angle_gamma   90.00
#
_symmetry.space_group_name_H-M   'P 1'
#
loop_
_entity.id
_entity.type
_entity.pdbx_description
1 polymer ?
#
loop_
_entity_poly.entity_id
_entity_poly.type
_entity_poly.pdbx_seq_one_letter_code
_entity_poly.pdbx_strand_id
1 'polypeptide(L)'
;KPYQWLDPDIPGDASVDIDYYIEIARLAEQAVFDFVFIVDSEFITPDSPPHYLNRLEPLTLLSALAVSTYRIGLIGTISTSYVEPFHVARRFASLDLISHGRAGWNVVTTGDAGTAGNFGLDEHPDYDRRYGRALEHVEVVKALWDSYEDDAFPRDRETRLFLDRTRQHTLNHRGEHFAVVGPLNITTSAQHHPVVFQAGDSEQGRDLGARTADAIFTHASSIEGAVAFREDIRARAASFGRDPEDVLIVPGITVVVGDSDDDARRIERERNLADNDFERSLAEFGRAFGWHDFRQYDLDAPFPTEALVHAERSFYTRSARIADLAKTEGWTLRETVEHIAGPKTSPFVGSAETVADELQRWFEAGAFDGINLHTVHPSQLVRFIDEVLPILRERGVVKSEYAAKTLRGNLGLPVPENRWTRARREGNEPAAIIGVDARIA
;
A
#
# COMPACT_ATOMS: atom_id res chain seq x y z
N LYS A 1 5.84 -4.33 -15.14
CA LYS A 1 6.15 -5.76 -15.28
C LYS A 1 7.59 -5.99 -15.74
N PRO A 2 8.12 -7.20 -15.59
CA PRO A 2 9.54 -7.50 -15.82
C PRO A 2 10.08 -7.14 -17.20
N TYR A 3 9.29 -7.35 -18.24
CA TYR A 3 9.73 -7.14 -19.63
C TYR A 3 9.13 -5.89 -20.30
N GLN A 4 8.41 -5.03 -19.55
CA GLN A 4 7.84 -3.79 -20.12
C GLN A 4 8.90 -2.86 -20.73
N TRP A 5 10.11 -2.87 -20.20
CA TRP A 5 11.22 -2.08 -20.73
C TRP A 5 11.69 -2.50 -22.15
N LEU A 6 11.27 -3.69 -22.61
CA LEU A 6 11.51 -4.15 -23.99
C LEU A 6 10.51 -3.57 -25.00
N ASP A 7 9.39 -3.02 -24.50
CA ASP A 7 8.38 -2.44 -25.36
C ASP A 7 8.88 -1.10 -25.92
N PRO A 8 8.90 -0.93 -27.27
CA PRO A 8 9.40 0.28 -27.90
C PRO A 8 8.58 1.53 -27.54
N ASP A 9 7.33 1.36 -27.10
CA ASP A 9 6.43 2.46 -26.73
C ASP A 9 6.61 2.90 -25.26
N ILE A 10 7.50 2.22 -24.51
CA ILE A 10 7.77 2.55 -23.09
C ILE A 10 9.25 2.96 -22.98
N PRO A 11 9.58 4.08 -22.31
CA PRO A 11 10.97 4.41 -22.02
C PRO A 11 11.67 3.25 -21.31
N GLY A 12 12.85 2.84 -21.81
CA GLY A 12 13.58 1.71 -21.23
C GLY A 12 13.98 1.92 -19.77
N ASP A 13 14.08 3.17 -19.34
CA ASP A 13 14.38 3.64 -17.99
C ASP A 13 13.17 4.29 -17.28
N ALA A 14 11.94 3.97 -17.70
CA ALA A 14 10.70 4.52 -17.16
C ALA A 14 10.60 4.52 -15.62
N SER A 15 11.28 3.58 -14.96
CA SER A 15 11.32 3.50 -13.49
C SER A 15 12.08 4.64 -12.78
N VAL A 16 12.85 5.42 -13.51
CA VAL A 16 13.57 6.62 -13.03
C VAL A 16 13.31 7.87 -13.88
N ASP A 17 12.46 7.77 -14.89
CA ASP A 17 12.05 8.89 -15.75
C ASP A 17 10.93 9.69 -15.09
N ILE A 18 11.25 10.86 -14.56
CA ILE A 18 10.29 11.73 -13.88
C ILE A 18 9.21 12.28 -14.82
N ASP A 19 9.54 12.55 -16.08
CA ASP A 19 8.58 13.09 -17.04
C ASP A 19 7.52 12.04 -17.38
N TYR A 20 7.92 10.78 -17.50
CA TYR A 20 7.01 9.65 -17.66
C TYR A 20 6.06 9.49 -16.46
N TYR A 21 6.57 9.58 -15.22
CA TYR A 21 5.71 9.56 -14.03
C TYR A 21 4.72 10.73 -13.98
N ILE A 22 5.14 11.93 -14.38
CA ILE A 22 4.28 13.11 -14.42
C ILE A 22 3.17 12.93 -15.47
N GLU A 23 3.51 12.40 -16.64
CA GLU A 23 2.54 12.10 -17.70
C GLU A 23 1.45 11.13 -17.22
N ILE A 24 1.85 9.99 -16.66
CA ILE A 24 0.91 8.98 -16.14
C ILE A 24 0.08 9.54 -14.97
N ALA A 25 0.67 10.30 -14.06
CA ALA A 25 -0.06 10.88 -12.93
C ALA A 25 -1.10 11.91 -13.40
N ARG A 26 -0.78 12.73 -14.39
CA ARG A 26 -1.71 13.68 -15.00
C ARG A 26 -2.83 13.00 -15.78
N LEU A 27 -2.52 11.93 -16.52
CA LEU A 27 -3.53 11.14 -17.21
C LEU A 27 -4.52 10.53 -16.20
N ALA A 28 -4.03 9.95 -15.11
CA ALA A 28 -4.85 9.41 -14.04
C ALA A 28 -5.69 10.52 -13.35
N GLU A 29 -5.09 11.70 -13.10
CA GLU A 29 -5.80 12.82 -12.53
C GLU A 29 -6.94 13.33 -13.43
N GLN A 30 -6.69 13.48 -14.73
CA GLN A 30 -7.72 13.87 -15.72
C GLN A 30 -8.85 12.84 -15.78
N ALA A 31 -8.54 11.58 -15.61
CA ALA A 31 -9.50 10.49 -15.52
C ALA A 31 -10.14 10.32 -14.13
N VAL A 32 -9.91 11.27 -13.21
CA VAL A 32 -10.51 11.29 -11.85
C VAL A 32 -10.19 10.04 -11.03
N PHE A 33 -8.99 9.47 -11.17
CA PHE A 33 -8.51 8.47 -10.23
C PHE A 33 -8.24 9.12 -8.87
N ASP A 34 -8.52 8.37 -7.79
CA ASP A 34 -8.36 8.89 -6.43
C ASP A 34 -6.91 9.10 -6.04
N PHE A 35 -6.02 8.21 -6.46
CA PHE A 35 -4.60 8.27 -6.07
C PHE A 35 -3.67 7.53 -7.03
N VAL A 36 -2.41 7.88 -6.98
CA VAL A 36 -1.28 7.05 -7.42
C VAL A 36 -0.64 6.39 -6.21
N PHE A 37 -0.20 5.13 -6.35
CA PHE A 37 0.32 4.31 -5.26
C PHE A 37 1.73 3.81 -5.63
N ILE A 38 2.74 4.29 -4.88
CA ILE A 38 4.15 3.97 -5.13
C ILE A 38 4.65 2.97 -4.09
N VAL A 39 4.91 1.75 -4.55
CA VAL A 39 5.52 0.69 -3.74
C VAL A 39 7.02 0.89 -3.60
N ASP A 40 7.61 0.30 -2.56
CA ASP A 40 9.04 0.33 -2.35
C ASP A 40 9.62 -1.02 -1.93
N SER A 41 10.94 -1.15 -2.08
CA SER A 41 11.77 -2.22 -1.53
C SER A 41 13.19 -1.68 -1.37
N GLU A 42 13.72 -1.81 -0.18
CA GLU A 42 15.06 -1.31 0.18
C GLU A 42 16.13 -2.42 0.11
N PHE A 43 15.79 -3.52 -0.57
CA PHE A 43 16.70 -4.65 -0.82
C PHE A 43 16.53 -5.19 -2.24
N ILE A 44 17.64 -5.44 -2.90
CA ILE A 44 17.70 -6.01 -4.25
C ILE A 44 18.76 -7.11 -4.33
N THR A 45 18.58 -8.00 -5.28
CA THR A 45 19.56 -8.99 -5.75
C THR A 45 19.67 -8.88 -7.27
N PRO A 46 20.70 -9.46 -7.92
CA PRO A 46 20.74 -9.51 -9.39
C PRO A 46 19.51 -10.16 -10.04
N ASP A 47 18.80 -11.01 -9.31
CA ASP A 47 17.59 -11.67 -9.75
C ASP A 47 16.32 -10.82 -9.55
N SER A 48 16.43 -9.62 -8.97
CA SER A 48 15.30 -8.72 -8.78
C SER A 48 14.76 -8.19 -10.12
N PRO A 49 13.44 -7.95 -10.23
CA PRO A 49 12.86 -7.38 -11.45
C PRO A 49 13.48 -6.03 -11.82
N PRO A 50 13.62 -5.68 -13.10
CA PRO A 50 14.27 -4.44 -13.56
C PRO A 50 13.78 -3.17 -12.88
N HIS A 51 12.46 -3.05 -12.64
CA HIS A 51 11.87 -1.90 -11.96
C HIS A 51 12.14 -1.85 -10.44
N TYR A 52 12.74 -2.90 -9.86
CA TYR A 52 13.30 -2.89 -8.50
C TYR A 52 14.79 -2.52 -8.50
N LEU A 53 15.52 -2.97 -9.55
CA LEU A 53 16.96 -2.73 -9.66
C LEU A 53 17.31 -1.24 -9.82
N ASN A 54 16.42 -0.45 -10.42
CA ASN A 54 16.61 0.98 -10.64
C ASN A 54 15.28 1.71 -10.49
N ARG A 55 15.08 2.45 -9.36
CA ARG A 55 13.83 3.17 -9.05
C ARG A 55 14.07 4.42 -8.23
N LEU A 56 13.16 5.37 -8.36
CA LEU A 56 13.12 6.56 -7.51
C LEU A 56 12.54 6.21 -6.13
N GLU A 57 13.05 6.84 -5.08
CA GLU A 57 12.50 6.74 -3.72
C GLU A 57 11.10 7.37 -3.66
N PRO A 58 10.11 6.73 -3.00
CA PRO A 58 8.72 7.13 -3.08
C PRO A 58 8.41 8.58 -2.70
N LEU A 59 8.92 9.08 -1.56
CA LEU A 59 8.57 10.43 -1.11
C LEU A 59 9.24 11.51 -1.94
N THR A 60 10.44 11.26 -2.44
CA THR A 60 11.14 12.16 -3.38
C THR A 60 10.36 12.27 -4.69
N LEU A 61 9.95 11.11 -5.24
CA LEU A 61 9.09 11.05 -6.43
C LEU A 61 7.75 11.76 -6.19
N LEU A 62 7.04 11.43 -5.11
CA LEU A 62 5.74 12.01 -4.82
C LEU A 62 5.80 13.51 -4.55
N SER A 63 6.92 14.02 -4.03
CA SER A 63 7.12 15.47 -3.87
C SER A 63 7.19 16.19 -5.22
N ALA A 64 7.81 15.57 -6.24
CA ALA A 64 7.81 16.07 -7.60
C ALA A 64 6.40 15.98 -8.24
N LEU A 65 5.67 14.89 -8.02
CA LEU A 65 4.31 14.72 -8.49
C LEU A 65 3.34 15.70 -7.79
N ALA A 66 3.58 16.04 -6.53
CA ALA A 66 2.75 16.96 -5.76
C ALA A 66 2.66 18.37 -6.39
N VAL A 67 3.77 18.84 -6.97
CA VAL A 67 3.81 20.15 -7.65
C VAL A 67 3.44 20.07 -9.13
N SER A 68 3.26 18.86 -9.67
CA SER A 68 2.91 18.62 -11.06
C SER A 68 1.45 18.21 -11.27
N THR A 69 0.71 17.96 -10.16
CA THR A 69 -0.70 17.56 -10.10
C THR A 69 -1.46 18.40 -9.08
N TYR A 70 -2.79 18.36 -9.09
CA TYR A 70 -3.61 19.27 -8.27
C TYR A 70 -4.68 18.57 -7.44
N ARG A 71 -5.09 17.36 -7.80
CA ARG A 71 -6.27 16.67 -7.23
C ARG A 71 -5.99 15.25 -6.80
N ILE A 72 -5.19 14.51 -7.57
CA ILE A 72 -4.91 13.11 -7.33
C ILE A 72 -4.11 12.91 -6.03
N GLY A 73 -4.48 11.90 -5.25
CA GLY A 73 -3.78 11.49 -4.04
C GLY A 73 -2.42 10.86 -4.33
N LEU A 74 -1.52 10.98 -3.38
CA LEU A 74 -0.12 10.62 -3.50
C LEU A 74 0.27 9.66 -2.37
N ILE A 75 0.25 8.35 -2.63
CA ILE A 75 0.48 7.34 -1.62
C ILE A 75 1.88 6.76 -1.77
N GLY A 76 2.70 6.93 -0.73
CA GLY A 76 4.06 6.43 -0.68
C GLY A 76 4.27 5.35 0.36
N THR A 77 5.12 4.39 0.04
CA THR A 77 5.49 3.30 0.93
C THR A 77 6.70 3.70 1.78
N ILE A 78 6.58 3.57 3.10
CA ILE A 78 7.72 3.61 4.03
C ILE A 78 7.57 2.50 5.06
N SER A 79 8.69 1.81 5.30
CA SER A 79 8.80 0.73 6.28
C SER A 79 8.82 1.24 7.72
N THR A 80 8.05 0.58 8.58
CA THR A 80 8.10 0.76 10.05
C THR A 80 9.28 0.04 10.69
N SER A 81 9.93 -0.89 9.96
CA SER A 81 11.00 -1.72 10.52
C SER A 81 12.31 -0.97 10.67
N TYR A 82 12.62 -0.02 9.77
CA TYR A 82 13.96 0.59 9.68
C TYR A 82 13.95 2.11 9.74
N VAL A 83 12.80 2.76 9.54
CA VAL A 83 12.71 4.24 9.60
C VAL A 83 12.13 4.66 10.94
N GLU A 84 12.70 5.70 11.56
CA GLU A 84 12.22 6.23 12.83
C GLU A 84 10.89 6.99 12.67
N PRO A 85 9.94 6.85 13.61
CA PRO A 85 8.60 7.43 13.50
C PRO A 85 8.60 8.96 13.39
N PHE A 86 9.54 9.66 14.03
CA PHE A 86 9.67 11.11 13.90
C PHE A 86 9.96 11.52 12.44
N HIS A 87 10.82 10.78 11.74
CA HIS A 87 11.12 11.05 10.34
C HIS A 87 9.93 10.77 9.44
N VAL A 88 9.20 9.69 9.67
CA VAL A 88 7.98 9.35 8.91
C VAL A 88 6.93 10.43 9.11
N ALA A 89 6.63 10.80 10.36
CA ALA A 89 5.67 11.85 10.69
C ALA A 89 6.00 13.16 9.98
N ARG A 90 7.25 13.60 10.06
CA ARG A 90 7.71 14.86 9.48
C ARG A 90 7.66 14.87 7.95
N ARG A 91 8.10 13.78 7.32
CA ARG A 91 8.15 13.67 5.85
C ARG A 91 6.74 13.65 5.25
N PHE A 92 5.83 12.85 5.81
CA PHE A 92 4.45 12.79 5.33
C PHE A 92 3.67 14.07 5.62
N ALA A 93 3.86 14.73 6.77
CA ALA A 93 3.27 16.04 7.01
C ALA A 93 3.79 17.10 6.02
N SER A 94 5.07 17.02 5.63
CA SER A 94 5.65 17.91 4.61
C SER A 94 5.03 17.67 3.24
N LEU A 95 4.96 16.40 2.79
CA LEU A 95 4.33 16.03 1.53
C LEU A 95 2.85 16.44 1.52
N ASP A 96 2.17 16.27 2.66
CA ASP A 96 0.75 16.60 2.79
C ASP A 96 0.49 18.12 2.64
N LEU A 97 1.32 18.95 3.25
CA LEU A 97 1.24 20.41 3.05
C LEU A 97 1.62 20.83 1.64
N ILE A 98 2.68 20.27 1.04
CA ILE A 98 3.09 20.54 -0.34
C ILE A 98 1.97 20.19 -1.31
N SER A 99 1.30 19.07 -1.09
CA SER A 99 0.21 18.57 -1.93
C SER A 99 -1.17 19.14 -1.58
N HIS A 100 -1.29 20.01 -0.57
CA HIS A 100 -2.55 20.57 -0.09
C HIS A 100 -3.55 19.51 0.41
N GLY A 101 -3.05 18.52 1.18
CA GLY A 101 -3.89 17.49 1.81
C GLY A 101 -4.14 16.27 0.95
N ARG A 102 -3.15 15.86 0.13
CA ARG A 102 -3.29 14.71 -0.78
C ARG A 102 -2.35 13.55 -0.47
N ALA A 103 -1.56 13.64 0.61
CA ALA A 103 -0.63 12.58 0.97
C ALA A 103 -1.32 11.37 1.61
N GLY A 104 -0.79 10.19 1.32
CA GLY A 104 -1.10 8.95 2.01
C GLY A 104 0.15 8.11 2.27
N TRP A 105 0.15 7.37 3.34
CA TRP A 105 1.24 6.50 3.78
C TRP A 105 0.86 5.04 3.72
N ASN A 106 1.53 4.27 2.87
CA ASN A 106 1.46 2.82 2.87
C ASN A 106 2.43 2.25 3.92
N VAL A 107 1.87 1.74 4.99
CA VAL A 107 2.59 1.14 6.12
C VAL A 107 2.99 -0.28 5.78
N VAL A 108 4.29 -0.56 5.79
CA VAL A 108 4.82 -1.91 5.58
C VAL A 108 5.77 -2.31 6.70
N THR A 109 5.85 -3.62 6.96
CA THR A 109 6.72 -4.21 7.98
C THR A 109 7.96 -4.85 7.37
N THR A 110 8.31 -4.53 6.14
CA THR A 110 9.39 -5.12 5.34
C THR A 110 9.47 -6.64 5.44
N GLY A 111 9.24 -7.32 4.34
CA GLY A 111 9.29 -8.78 4.27
C GLY A 111 10.65 -9.33 3.81
N ASP A 112 11.47 -8.51 3.14
CA ASP A 112 12.79 -8.90 2.62
C ASP A 112 13.84 -8.87 3.74
N ALA A 113 14.28 -10.04 4.20
CA ALA A 113 15.23 -10.16 5.32
C ALA A 113 16.60 -9.52 5.03
N GLY A 114 17.04 -9.51 3.76
CA GLY A 114 18.28 -8.88 3.35
C GLY A 114 18.34 -7.36 3.57
N THR A 115 17.18 -6.71 3.74
CA THR A 115 17.09 -5.27 4.05
C THR A 115 17.83 -4.91 5.33
N ALA A 116 17.89 -5.82 6.32
CA ALA A 116 18.56 -5.60 7.61
C ALA A 116 20.01 -5.11 7.46
N GLY A 117 20.76 -5.69 6.52
CA GLY A 117 22.16 -5.32 6.26
C GLY A 117 22.33 -3.87 5.79
N ASN A 118 21.36 -3.30 5.07
CA ASN A 118 21.40 -1.90 4.62
C ASN A 118 21.19 -0.90 5.78
N PHE A 119 20.70 -1.38 6.93
CA PHE A 119 20.46 -0.59 8.13
C PHE A 119 21.35 -0.98 9.32
N GLY A 120 22.46 -1.68 9.05
CA GLY A 120 23.47 -2.02 10.04
C GLY A 120 23.05 -3.08 11.05
N LEU A 121 22.08 -3.90 10.71
CA LEU A 121 21.63 -5.04 11.52
C LEU A 121 22.18 -6.35 10.93
N ASP A 122 22.67 -7.23 11.79
CA ASP A 122 23.13 -8.56 11.38
C ASP A 122 21.99 -9.48 10.98
N GLU A 123 20.81 -9.25 11.55
CA GLU A 123 19.64 -10.09 11.32
C GLU A 123 18.36 -9.25 11.20
N HIS A 124 17.45 -9.70 10.34
CA HIS A 124 16.11 -9.14 10.25
C HIS A 124 15.30 -9.47 11.52
N PRO A 125 14.59 -8.49 12.09
CA PRO A 125 13.74 -8.76 13.25
C PRO A 125 12.71 -9.84 12.95
N ASP A 126 12.41 -10.67 13.95
CA ASP A 126 11.38 -11.69 13.83
C ASP A 126 9.98 -11.09 13.57
N TYR A 127 9.06 -11.96 13.22
CA TYR A 127 7.72 -11.58 12.78
C TYR A 127 6.94 -10.83 13.85
N ASP A 128 6.88 -11.34 15.07
CA ASP A 128 6.09 -10.75 16.15
C ASP A 128 6.65 -9.39 16.57
N ARG A 129 7.98 -9.28 16.68
CA ARG A 129 8.64 -8.01 16.98
C ARG A 129 8.38 -6.96 15.90
N ARG A 130 8.37 -7.35 14.61
CA ARG A 130 8.05 -6.41 13.52
C ARG A 130 6.65 -5.84 13.62
N TYR A 131 5.64 -6.65 13.94
CA TYR A 131 4.27 -6.20 14.04
C TYR A 131 4.00 -5.41 15.33
N GLY A 132 4.59 -5.81 16.46
CA GLY A 132 4.55 -5.01 17.69
C GLY A 132 5.16 -3.63 17.50
N ARG A 133 6.37 -3.59 16.90
CA ARG A 133 7.03 -2.34 16.53
C ARG A 133 6.20 -1.50 15.55
N ALA A 134 5.56 -2.11 14.55
CA ALA A 134 4.76 -1.40 13.56
C ALA A 134 3.53 -0.74 14.19
N LEU A 135 2.84 -1.42 15.09
CA LEU A 135 1.71 -0.85 15.80
C LEU A 135 2.10 0.40 16.59
N GLU A 136 3.14 0.30 17.44
CA GLU A 136 3.63 1.44 18.20
C GLU A 136 4.13 2.57 17.29
N HIS A 137 4.81 2.22 16.20
CA HIS A 137 5.29 3.20 15.21
C HIS A 137 4.15 4.04 14.62
N VAL A 138 3.08 3.39 14.14
CA VAL A 138 1.93 4.09 13.54
C VAL A 138 1.25 5.00 14.56
N GLU A 139 1.07 4.53 15.78
CA GLU A 139 0.44 5.31 16.84
C GLU A 139 1.29 6.54 17.25
N VAL A 140 2.62 6.38 17.31
CA VAL A 140 3.55 7.49 17.55
C VAL A 140 3.52 8.50 16.41
N VAL A 141 3.48 8.04 15.15
CA VAL A 141 3.38 8.92 13.98
C VAL A 141 2.08 9.73 14.01
N LYS A 142 0.93 9.09 14.27
CA LYS A 142 -0.36 9.79 14.38
C LYS A 142 -0.37 10.79 15.53
N ALA A 143 0.20 10.41 16.67
CA ALA A 143 0.28 11.31 17.83
C ALA A 143 1.22 12.52 17.58
N LEU A 144 2.27 12.36 16.78
CA LEU A 144 3.12 13.46 16.34
C LEU A 144 2.40 14.41 15.39
N TRP A 145 1.53 13.90 14.51
CA TRP A 145 0.68 14.77 13.68
C TRP A 145 -0.27 15.63 14.52
N ASP A 146 -0.66 15.19 15.69
CA ASP A 146 -1.49 15.95 16.64
C ASP A 146 -0.69 16.92 17.53
N SER A 147 0.58 17.21 17.24
CA SER A 147 1.42 18.12 18.04
C SER A 147 0.86 19.54 18.15
N TYR A 148 0.03 19.95 17.21
CA TYR A 148 -0.62 21.28 17.18
C TYR A 148 -2.12 21.10 17.00
N GLU A 149 -2.89 21.77 17.86
CA GLU A 149 -4.33 21.92 17.64
C GLU A 149 -4.61 22.91 16.51
N ASP A 150 -5.84 22.90 16.01
CA ASP A 150 -6.30 23.90 15.06
C ASP A 150 -6.08 25.31 15.65
N ASP A 151 -5.78 26.27 14.79
CA ASP A 151 -5.48 27.66 15.17
C ASP A 151 -4.26 27.83 16.11
N ALA A 152 -3.42 26.82 16.29
CA ALA A 152 -2.17 26.97 17.06
C ALA A 152 -1.24 28.05 16.48
N PHE A 153 -1.35 28.35 15.21
CA PHE A 153 -0.54 29.38 14.52
C PHE A 153 -1.38 30.58 14.07
N PRO A 154 -1.79 31.52 14.95
CA PRO A 154 -2.57 32.70 14.61
C PRO A 154 -1.83 33.64 13.65
N ARG A 155 -0.49 33.65 13.70
CA ARG A 155 0.37 34.54 12.88
C ARG A 155 -0.10 36.00 12.93
N ASP A 156 -0.57 36.42 14.10
CA ASP A 156 -1.08 37.77 14.33
C ASP A 156 0.07 38.78 14.30
N ARG A 157 0.06 39.67 13.31
CA ARG A 157 1.10 40.67 13.10
C ARG A 157 0.97 41.84 14.05
N GLU A 158 -0.23 42.13 14.55
CA GLU A 158 -0.49 43.26 15.45
C GLU A 158 0.03 42.94 16.86
N THR A 159 -0.34 41.78 17.39
CA THR A 159 0.11 41.30 18.72
C THR A 159 1.47 40.64 18.65
N ARG A 160 2.02 40.38 17.49
CA ARG A 160 3.25 39.61 17.23
C ARG A 160 3.18 38.17 17.76
N LEU A 161 1.99 37.62 17.80
CA LEU A 161 1.75 36.23 18.24
C LEU A 161 1.82 35.29 17.04
N PHE A 162 2.94 34.57 16.91
CA PHE A 162 3.11 33.58 15.84
C PHE A 162 2.50 32.22 16.21
N LEU A 163 2.70 31.79 17.46
CA LEU A 163 2.27 30.51 18.00
C LEU A 163 1.54 30.71 19.33
N ASP A 164 0.34 30.17 19.44
CA ASP A 164 -0.31 29.97 20.74
C ASP A 164 0.28 28.69 21.40
N ARG A 165 1.12 28.91 22.43
CA ARG A 165 1.81 27.84 23.12
C ARG A 165 0.88 26.91 23.88
N THR A 166 -0.35 27.31 24.18
CA THR A 166 -1.34 26.48 24.87
C THR A 166 -1.94 25.42 23.96
N ARG A 167 -1.70 25.55 22.63
CA ARG A 167 -2.15 24.64 21.58
C ARG A 167 -1.03 23.81 20.97
N GLN A 168 0.19 23.89 21.53
CA GLN A 168 1.32 23.05 21.17
C GLN A 168 1.53 21.98 22.24
N HIS A 169 1.65 20.75 21.83
CA HIS A 169 1.77 19.60 22.74
C HIS A 169 3.01 18.78 22.46
N THR A 170 3.79 18.53 23.51
CA THR A 170 4.95 17.65 23.47
C THR A 170 4.48 16.22 23.75
N LEU A 171 4.86 15.27 22.89
CA LEU A 171 4.37 13.91 22.96
C LEU A 171 4.91 13.14 24.18
N ASN A 172 6.22 13.25 24.47
CA ASN A 172 6.93 12.57 25.57
C ASN A 172 6.69 11.05 25.62
N HIS A 173 6.55 10.41 24.45
CA HIS A 173 6.32 8.97 24.35
C HIS A 173 7.51 8.16 24.85
N ARG A 174 7.24 7.14 25.66
CA ARG A 174 8.17 6.08 26.06
C ARG A 174 7.42 4.75 26.03
N GLY A 175 7.72 3.92 25.04
CA GLY A 175 7.10 2.61 24.84
C GLY A 175 8.15 1.50 24.79
N GLU A 176 7.73 0.34 24.33
CA GLU A 176 8.60 -0.83 24.21
C GLU A 176 9.66 -0.66 23.13
N HIS A 177 9.29 -0.03 22.01
CA HIS A 177 10.13 0.07 20.82
C HIS A 177 10.67 1.47 20.58
N PHE A 178 10.01 2.51 21.09
CA PHE A 178 10.36 3.90 20.80
C PHE A 178 10.37 4.81 22.01
N ALA A 179 11.25 5.79 21.97
CA ALA A 179 11.24 6.94 22.89
C ALA A 179 11.32 8.22 22.05
N VAL A 180 10.20 8.97 22.00
CA VAL A 180 10.06 10.16 21.16
C VAL A 180 9.51 11.33 21.95
N VAL A 181 10.30 12.37 22.11
CA VAL A 181 9.90 13.56 22.88
C VAL A 181 8.87 14.40 22.11
N GLY A 182 9.11 14.67 20.84
CA GLY A 182 8.32 15.67 20.10
C GLY A 182 8.58 17.09 20.61
N PRO A 183 7.70 18.07 20.29
CA PRO A 183 6.64 18.00 19.30
C PRO A 183 7.18 17.87 17.87
N LEU A 184 6.33 17.57 16.94
CA LEU A 184 6.67 17.67 15.51
C LEU A 184 6.90 19.14 15.15
N ASN A 185 7.85 19.46 14.30
CA ASN A 185 8.19 20.83 13.91
C ASN A 185 7.50 21.30 12.61
N ILE A 186 6.32 20.78 12.36
CA ILE A 186 5.49 21.10 11.20
C ILE A 186 4.02 20.90 11.56
N THR A 187 3.15 21.78 11.07
CA THR A 187 1.71 21.68 11.26
C THR A 187 1.07 20.67 10.30
N THR A 188 -0.21 20.41 10.44
CA THR A 188 -0.99 19.54 9.58
C THR A 188 -1.65 20.31 8.43
N SER A 189 -2.13 19.58 7.42
CA SER A 189 -2.98 20.08 6.35
C SER A 189 -4.47 20.05 6.74
N ALA A 190 -5.35 20.38 5.79
CA ALA A 190 -6.81 20.31 5.98
C ALA A 190 -7.36 18.89 6.20
N GLN A 191 -6.59 17.82 5.90
CA GLN A 191 -7.00 16.44 6.22
C GLN A 191 -6.48 15.94 7.57
N HIS A 192 -5.78 16.76 8.33
CA HIS A 192 -5.11 16.52 9.60
C HIS A 192 -4.07 15.39 9.52
N HIS A 193 -4.49 14.16 9.31
CA HIS A 193 -3.60 13.02 9.15
C HIS A 193 -3.55 12.59 7.68
N PRO A 194 -2.38 12.41 7.07
CA PRO A 194 -2.24 11.65 5.83
C PRO A 194 -3.01 10.35 5.90
N VAL A 195 -3.64 9.93 4.79
CA VAL A 195 -4.41 8.69 4.73
C VAL A 195 -3.48 7.50 4.95
N VAL A 196 -3.82 6.61 5.86
CA VAL A 196 -3.00 5.45 6.19
C VAL A 196 -3.48 4.23 5.43
N PHE A 197 -2.63 3.71 4.56
CA PHE A 197 -2.80 2.42 3.88
C PHE A 197 -1.99 1.33 4.57
N GLN A 198 -2.45 0.09 4.45
CA GLN A 198 -1.71 -1.09 4.91
C GLN A 198 -1.94 -2.24 3.93
N ALA A 199 -0.98 -3.15 3.82
CA ALA A 199 -1.02 -4.28 2.89
C ALA A 199 -0.54 -5.55 3.59
N GLY A 200 -1.40 -6.20 4.38
CA GLY A 200 -1.04 -7.43 5.09
C GLY A 200 -2.19 -8.42 5.15
N ASP A 201 -1.96 -9.63 4.61
CA ASP A 201 -2.95 -10.72 4.59
C ASP A 201 -2.79 -11.70 5.76
N SER A 202 -1.70 -11.60 6.52
CA SER A 202 -1.48 -12.43 7.71
C SER A 202 -2.40 -12.00 8.85
N GLU A 203 -2.57 -12.85 9.86
CA GLU A 203 -3.38 -12.56 11.04
C GLU A 203 -2.97 -11.23 11.69
N GLN A 204 -1.66 -11.08 11.96
CA GLN A 204 -1.12 -9.84 12.55
C GLN A 204 -1.22 -8.65 11.58
N GLY A 205 -1.10 -8.89 10.26
CA GLY A 205 -1.27 -7.87 9.24
C GLY A 205 -2.70 -7.34 9.18
N ARG A 206 -3.69 -8.22 9.25
CA ARG A 206 -5.11 -7.86 9.33
C ARG A 206 -5.44 -7.09 10.61
N ASP A 207 -4.87 -7.51 11.75
CA ASP A 207 -5.03 -6.81 13.02
C ASP A 207 -4.42 -5.41 12.97
N LEU A 208 -3.20 -5.27 12.46
CA LEU A 208 -2.54 -3.97 12.28
C LEU A 208 -3.37 -3.06 11.38
N GLY A 209 -3.82 -3.57 10.21
CA GLY A 209 -4.66 -2.84 9.29
C GLY A 209 -5.99 -2.40 9.92
N ALA A 210 -6.71 -3.33 10.54
CA ALA A 210 -7.99 -3.06 11.18
C ALA A 210 -7.88 -2.04 12.33
N ARG A 211 -6.75 -2.03 13.06
CA ARG A 211 -6.50 -1.05 14.14
C ARG A 211 -6.12 0.32 13.62
N THR A 212 -5.33 0.41 12.55
CA THR A 212 -4.60 1.63 12.23
C THR A 212 -4.87 2.21 10.86
N ALA A 213 -5.25 1.40 9.86
CA ALA A 213 -5.39 1.86 8.48
C ALA A 213 -6.75 2.49 8.20
N ASP A 214 -6.76 3.45 7.27
CA ASP A 214 -7.95 4.02 6.65
C ASP A 214 -8.34 3.22 5.39
N ALA A 215 -7.36 2.56 4.75
CA ALA A 215 -7.59 1.69 3.60
C ALA A 215 -6.62 0.50 3.61
N ILE A 216 -7.08 -0.63 3.11
CA ILE A 216 -6.27 -1.86 3.03
C ILE A 216 -6.15 -2.30 1.58
N PHE A 217 -4.89 -2.37 1.11
CA PHE A 217 -4.55 -3.03 -0.13
C PHE A 217 -4.52 -4.55 0.08
N THR A 218 -5.15 -5.29 -0.80
CA THR A 218 -5.18 -6.77 -0.77
C THR A 218 -5.16 -7.34 -2.19
N HIS A 219 -5.26 -8.65 -2.30
CA HIS A 219 -5.43 -9.35 -3.55
C HIS A 219 -6.73 -10.17 -3.49
N ALA A 220 -7.53 -10.08 -4.55
CA ALA A 220 -8.77 -10.81 -4.66
C ALA A 220 -8.78 -11.69 -5.92
N SER A 221 -9.06 -12.98 -5.76
CA SER A 221 -9.15 -13.95 -6.85
C SER A 221 -10.58 -14.45 -7.09
N SER A 222 -11.50 -14.24 -6.13
CA SER A 222 -12.92 -14.54 -6.25
C SER A 222 -13.74 -13.55 -5.43
N ILE A 223 -15.01 -13.39 -5.77
CA ILE A 223 -15.96 -12.54 -5.04
C ILE A 223 -16.09 -13.02 -3.61
N GLU A 224 -16.30 -14.31 -3.40
CA GLU A 224 -16.52 -14.91 -2.09
C GLU A 224 -15.32 -14.66 -1.16
N GLY A 225 -14.11 -14.83 -1.67
CA GLY A 225 -12.88 -14.58 -0.92
C GLY A 225 -12.70 -13.09 -0.59
N ALA A 226 -13.05 -12.20 -1.51
CA ALA A 226 -12.98 -10.75 -1.30
C ALA A 226 -14.01 -10.27 -0.27
N VAL A 227 -15.24 -10.75 -0.35
CA VAL A 227 -16.31 -10.46 0.63
C VAL A 227 -15.90 -10.95 2.02
N ALA A 228 -15.46 -12.20 2.15
CA ALA A 228 -15.02 -12.77 3.42
C ALA A 228 -13.84 -11.97 4.04
N PHE A 229 -12.89 -11.51 3.21
CA PHE A 229 -11.80 -10.67 3.67
C PHE A 229 -12.31 -9.31 4.20
N ARG A 230 -13.20 -8.65 3.46
CA ARG A 230 -13.79 -7.37 3.87
C ARG A 230 -14.57 -7.49 5.18
N GLU A 231 -15.38 -8.53 5.33
CA GLU A 231 -16.14 -8.81 6.54
C GLU A 231 -15.20 -9.05 7.75
N ASP A 232 -14.14 -9.84 7.57
CA ASP A 232 -13.15 -10.10 8.64
C ASP A 232 -12.47 -8.78 9.09
N ILE A 233 -12.00 -7.96 8.16
CA ILE A 233 -11.37 -6.67 8.49
C ILE A 233 -12.35 -5.75 9.25
N ARG A 234 -13.59 -5.65 8.79
CA ARG A 234 -14.61 -4.81 9.42
C ARG A 234 -14.99 -5.30 10.82
N ALA A 235 -15.12 -6.61 11.00
CA ALA A 235 -15.34 -7.20 12.32
C ALA A 235 -14.19 -6.92 13.28
N ARG A 236 -12.94 -7.02 12.83
CA ARG A 236 -11.75 -6.64 13.62
C ARG A 236 -11.76 -5.16 13.96
N ALA A 237 -12.02 -4.27 13.00
CA ALA A 237 -12.09 -2.83 13.23
C ALA A 237 -13.12 -2.49 14.32
N ALA A 238 -14.32 -3.08 14.25
CA ALA A 238 -15.35 -2.94 15.29
C ALA A 238 -14.88 -3.44 16.66
N SER A 239 -14.16 -4.56 16.72
CA SER A 239 -13.62 -5.09 17.97
C SER A 239 -12.56 -4.16 18.62
N PHE A 240 -11.88 -3.33 17.81
CA PHE A 240 -10.95 -2.29 18.26
C PHE A 240 -11.62 -0.93 18.50
N GLY A 241 -12.95 -0.85 18.46
CA GLY A 241 -13.72 0.37 18.72
C GLY A 241 -13.70 1.38 17.58
N ARG A 242 -13.38 0.95 16.36
CA ARG A 242 -13.43 1.79 15.16
C ARG A 242 -14.76 1.56 14.41
N ASP A 243 -15.19 2.57 13.66
CA ASP A 243 -16.28 2.38 12.71
C ASP A 243 -15.80 1.46 11.57
N PRO A 244 -16.47 0.33 11.32
CA PRO A 244 -16.12 -0.58 10.24
C PRO A 244 -16.15 0.06 8.85
N GLU A 245 -17.00 1.08 8.65
CA GLU A 245 -17.13 1.77 7.37
C GLU A 245 -15.96 2.73 7.09
N ASP A 246 -15.17 3.11 8.11
CA ASP A 246 -13.97 3.93 7.98
C ASP A 246 -12.73 3.13 7.54
N VAL A 247 -12.89 1.85 7.17
CA VAL A 247 -11.80 1.01 6.66
C VAL A 247 -12.15 0.52 5.25
N LEU A 248 -11.56 1.13 4.25
CA LEU A 248 -11.79 0.81 2.84
C LEU A 248 -10.95 -0.40 2.39
N ILE A 249 -11.55 -1.28 1.60
CA ILE A 249 -10.86 -2.42 1.00
C ILE A 249 -10.62 -2.14 -0.48
N VAL A 250 -9.34 -2.12 -0.88
CA VAL A 250 -8.88 -1.69 -2.21
C VAL A 250 -7.96 -2.75 -2.82
N PRO A 251 -8.51 -3.84 -3.39
CA PRO A 251 -7.69 -4.88 -4.00
C PRO A 251 -6.94 -4.39 -5.23
N GLY A 252 -5.73 -4.93 -5.43
CA GLY A 252 -4.99 -4.83 -6.67
C GLY A 252 -5.62 -5.72 -7.72
N ILE A 253 -6.06 -5.15 -8.83
CA ILE A 253 -6.64 -5.89 -9.96
C ILE A 253 -5.90 -5.60 -11.25
N THR A 254 -5.86 -6.60 -12.12
CA THR A 254 -5.33 -6.46 -13.49
C THR A 254 -6.49 -6.48 -14.47
N VAL A 255 -6.58 -5.45 -15.30
CA VAL A 255 -7.60 -5.35 -16.36
C VAL A 255 -6.94 -5.52 -17.72
N VAL A 256 -7.60 -6.25 -18.63
CA VAL A 256 -7.24 -6.35 -20.05
C VAL A 256 -8.47 -6.10 -20.89
N VAL A 257 -8.44 -5.00 -21.67
CA VAL A 257 -9.51 -4.59 -22.57
C VAL A 257 -9.14 -4.93 -24.00
N GLY A 258 -10.02 -5.65 -24.72
CA GLY A 258 -9.91 -5.97 -26.13
C GLY A 258 -11.09 -5.42 -26.93
N ASP A 259 -11.01 -5.48 -28.27
CA ASP A 259 -12.12 -5.10 -29.17
C ASP A 259 -13.30 -6.09 -29.05
N SER A 260 -13.05 -7.26 -28.51
CA SER A 260 -14.00 -8.29 -28.12
C SER A 260 -13.43 -9.11 -26.96
N ASP A 261 -14.25 -9.96 -26.33
CA ASP A 261 -13.79 -10.88 -25.29
C ASP A 261 -12.71 -11.84 -25.80
N ASP A 262 -12.83 -12.33 -27.03
CA ASP A 262 -11.83 -13.22 -27.63
C ASP A 262 -10.52 -12.48 -27.91
N ASP A 263 -10.59 -11.22 -28.33
CA ASP A 263 -9.42 -10.37 -28.54
C ASP A 263 -8.70 -10.08 -27.19
N ALA A 264 -9.44 -9.71 -26.14
CA ALA A 264 -8.89 -9.49 -24.83
C ALA A 264 -8.19 -10.74 -24.27
N ARG A 265 -8.80 -11.92 -24.42
CA ARG A 265 -8.18 -13.19 -24.04
C ARG A 265 -6.93 -13.52 -24.86
N ARG A 266 -6.90 -13.13 -26.16
CA ARG A 266 -5.70 -13.25 -26.98
C ARG A 266 -4.59 -12.36 -26.46
N ILE A 267 -4.88 -11.08 -26.17
CA ILE A 267 -3.92 -10.11 -25.60
C ILE A 267 -3.36 -10.64 -24.26
N GLU A 268 -4.22 -11.16 -23.38
CA GLU A 268 -3.80 -11.73 -22.10
C GLU A 268 -2.87 -12.94 -22.30
N ARG A 269 -3.22 -13.87 -23.19
CA ARG A 269 -2.37 -15.05 -23.49
C ARG A 269 -1.02 -14.66 -24.06
N GLU A 270 -0.98 -13.76 -25.07
CA GLU A 270 0.27 -13.29 -25.68
C GLU A 270 1.18 -12.64 -24.65
N ARG A 271 0.61 -11.82 -23.77
CA ARG A 271 1.34 -11.20 -22.67
C ARG A 271 1.87 -12.24 -21.67
N ASN A 272 1.03 -13.20 -21.29
CA ASN A 272 1.43 -14.26 -20.36
C ASN A 272 2.53 -15.14 -20.96
N LEU A 273 2.52 -15.38 -22.27
CA LEU A 273 3.59 -16.08 -22.96
C LEU A 273 4.89 -15.27 -23.00
N ALA A 274 4.81 -13.96 -23.23
CA ALA A 274 5.99 -13.09 -23.22
C ALA A 274 6.61 -12.96 -21.82
N ASP A 275 5.80 -13.01 -20.78
CA ASP A 275 6.24 -12.98 -19.37
C ASP A 275 6.66 -14.39 -18.85
N ASN A 276 6.44 -15.47 -19.62
CA ASN A 276 6.70 -16.85 -19.19
C ASN A 276 8.17 -17.24 -19.37
N ASP A 277 8.97 -16.91 -18.38
CA ASP A 277 10.36 -17.30 -18.23
C ASP A 277 10.48 -18.11 -16.93
N PHE A 278 10.63 -19.43 -17.06
CA PHE A 278 10.67 -20.34 -15.90
C PHE A 278 11.87 -20.07 -14.99
N GLU A 279 13.06 -19.85 -15.54
CA GLU A 279 14.28 -19.59 -14.77
C GLU A 279 14.11 -18.35 -13.89
N ARG A 280 13.52 -17.32 -14.47
CA ARG A 280 13.20 -16.10 -13.76
C ARG A 280 12.09 -16.30 -12.73
N SER A 281 11.01 -17.01 -13.09
CA SER A 281 9.93 -17.35 -12.16
C SER A 281 10.47 -18.14 -10.96
N LEU A 282 11.43 -19.03 -11.19
CA LEU A 282 12.12 -19.79 -10.15
C LEU A 282 12.95 -18.87 -9.23
N ALA A 283 13.68 -17.91 -9.80
CA ALA A 283 14.46 -16.95 -9.02
C ALA A 283 13.54 -16.03 -8.20
N GLU A 284 12.46 -15.48 -8.79
CA GLU A 284 11.47 -14.67 -8.08
C GLU A 284 10.69 -15.47 -7.02
N PHE A 285 10.45 -16.74 -7.26
CA PHE A 285 9.84 -17.66 -6.29
C PHE A 285 10.69 -17.74 -5.02
N GLY A 286 12.02 -17.79 -5.17
CA GLY A 286 12.96 -17.79 -4.06
C GLY A 286 12.82 -16.59 -3.12
N ARG A 287 12.31 -15.44 -3.60
CA ARG A 287 12.05 -14.26 -2.77
C ARG A 287 11.10 -14.57 -1.61
N ALA A 288 10.07 -15.37 -1.82
CA ALA A 288 9.16 -15.79 -0.76
C ALA A 288 9.89 -16.56 0.37
N PHE A 289 10.96 -17.23 0.04
CA PHE A 289 11.82 -18.02 0.92
C PHE A 289 13.12 -17.29 1.27
N GLY A 290 13.10 -15.97 1.44
CA GLY A 290 14.28 -15.19 1.82
C GLY A 290 15.37 -15.13 0.74
N TRP A 291 15.00 -15.16 -0.53
CA TRP A 291 15.89 -15.26 -1.70
C TRP A 291 16.68 -16.55 -1.77
N HIS A 292 16.10 -17.64 -1.20
CA HIS A 292 16.70 -18.97 -1.33
C HIS A 292 16.80 -19.40 -2.79
N ASP A 293 17.97 -19.93 -3.19
CA ASP A 293 18.21 -20.38 -4.56
C ASP A 293 17.66 -21.78 -4.79
N PHE A 294 16.51 -21.88 -5.44
CA PHE A 294 15.87 -23.15 -5.78
C PHE A 294 16.50 -23.85 -7.00
N ARG A 295 17.41 -23.22 -7.72
CA ARG A 295 18.13 -23.83 -8.87
C ARG A 295 19.03 -25.00 -8.45
N GLN A 296 19.33 -25.13 -7.16
CA GLN A 296 20.12 -26.24 -6.59
C GLN A 296 19.35 -27.54 -6.41
N TYR A 297 18.02 -27.52 -6.54
CA TYR A 297 17.17 -28.70 -6.37
C TYR A 297 16.79 -29.31 -7.72
N ASP A 298 16.46 -30.64 -7.70
CA ASP A 298 15.83 -31.30 -8.83
C ASP A 298 14.40 -30.78 -9.01
N LEU A 299 14.15 -30.19 -10.17
CA LEU A 299 12.85 -29.58 -10.50
C LEU A 299 11.70 -30.58 -10.55
N ASP A 300 11.99 -31.83 -10.90
CA ASP A 300 11.00 -32.89 -11.06
C ASP A 300 10.86 -33.76 -9.78
N ALA A 301 11.61 -33.42 -8.73
CA ALA A 301 11.42 -33.98 -7.39
C ALA A 301 10.28 -33.28 -6.63
N PRO A 302 9.70 -33.91 -5.58
CA PRO A 302 8.73 -33.25 -4.70
C PRO A 302 9.26 -31.92 -4.16
N PHE A 303 8.36 -30.95 -3.93
CA PHE A 303 8.75 -29.63 -3.38
C PHE A 303 9.57 -29.78 -2.09
N PRO A 304 10.77 -29.14 -1.98
CA PRO A 304 11.64 -29.26 -0.81
C PRO A 304 11.09 -28.45 0.38
N THR A 305 10.26 -29.08 1.20
CA THR A 305 9.59 -28.43 2.35
C THR A 305 10.58 -27.93 3.40
N GLU A 306 11.79 -28.47 3.48
CA GLU A 306 12.89 -28.01 4.33
C GLU A 306 13.37 -26.60 3.98
N ALA A 307 13.14 -26.12 2.75
CA ALA A 307 13.44 -24.75 2.35
C ALA A 307 12.66 -23.70 3.17
N LEU A 308 11.59 -24.11 3.88
CA LEU A 308 10.80 -23.23 4.71
C LEU A 308 11.62 -22.54 5.82
N VAL A 309 12.70 -23.15 6.28
CA VAL A 309 13.61 -22.54 7.27
C VAL A 309 14.16 -21.19 6.81
N HIS A 310 14.37 -21.01 5.50
CA HIS A 310 14.89 -19.76 4.93
C HIS A 310 13.85 -18.62 4.95
N ALA A 311 12.56 -18.94 5.12
CA ALA A 311 11.49 -17.98 5.17
C ALA A 311 11.17 -17.48 6.59
N GLU A 312 11.73 -18.06 7.65
CA GLU A 312 11.37 -17.80 9.05
C GLU A 312 11.41 -16.30 9.41
N ARG A 313 12.36 -15.58 8.84
CA ARG A 313 12.51 -14.13 9.05
C ARG A 313 12.05 -13.28 7.85
N SER A 314 11.39 -13.87 6.86
CA SER A 314 10.94 -13.20 5.64
C SER A 314 9.42 -13.29 5.47
N PHE A 315 8.94 -13.80 4.36
CA PHE A 315 7.51 -13.94 4.06
C PHE A 315 6.94 -15.27 4.59
N TYR A 316 7.20 -15.61 5.84
CA TYR A 316 6.92 -16.94 6.43
C TYR A 316 5.49 -17.43 6.18
N THR A 317 4.47 -16.63 6.45
CA THR A 317 3.06 -17.01 6.27
C THR A 317 2.76 -17.43 4.83
N ARG A 318 3.30 -16.68 3.85
CA ARG A 318 3.15 -17.01 2.43
C ARG A 318 3.88 -18.30 2.08
N SER A 319 5.11 -18.45 2.55
CA SER A 319 5.96 -19.61 2.24
C SER A 319 5.44 -20.89 2.89
N ALA A 320 4.95 -20.80 4.13
CA ALA A 320 4.30 -21.92 4.81
C ALA A 320 3.05 -22.39 4.05
N ARG A 321 2.22 -21.45 3.58
CA ARG A 321 1.05 -21.77 2.75
C ARG A 321 1.43 -22.42 1.43
N ILE A 322 2.52 -21.97 0.78
CA ILE A 322 3.03 -22.58 -0.45
C ILE A 322 3.48 -24.02 -0.18
N ALA A 323 4.28 -24.22 0.86
CA ALA A 323 4.80 -25.55 1.21
C ALA A 323 3.67 -26.55 1.58
N ASP A 324 2.66 -26.07 2.32
CA ASP A 324 1.49 -26.90 2.69
C ASP A 324 0.66 -27.25 1.45
N LEU A 325 0.42 -26.29 0.54
CA LEU A 325 -0.29 -26.52 -0.70
C LEU A 325 0.45 -27.53 -1.60
N ALA A 326 1.75 -27.31 -1.81
CA ALA A 326 2.58 -28.23 -2.62
C ALA A 326 2.56 -29.65 -2.06
N LYS A 327 2.63 -29.80 -0.73
CA LYS A 327 2.55 -31.09 -0.05
C LYS A 327 1.17 -31.75 -0.22
N THR A 328 0.09 -30.97 -0.07
CA THR A 328 -1.29 -31.46 -0.16
C THR A 328 -1.62 -31.95 -1.57
N GLU A 329 -1.20 -31.18 -2.58
CA GLU A 329 -1.44 -31.49 -4.00
C GLU A 329 -0.41 -32.49 -4.56
N GLY A 330 0.67 -32.77 -3.84
CA GLY A 330 1.75 -33.66 -4.28
C GLY A 330 2.61 -33.09 -5.40
N TRP A 331 2.72 -31.75 -5.48
CA TRP A 331 3.46 -31.08 -6.55
C TRP A 331 4.97 -31.26 -6.46
N THR A 332 5.60 -31.38 -7.63
CA THR A 332 7.04 -31.20 -7.80
C THR A 332 7.43 -29.74 -7.58
N LEU A 333 8.73 -29.46 -7.47
CA LEU A 333 9.22 -28.07 -7.43
C LEU A 333 8.79 -27.30 -8.69
N ARG A 334 8.91 -27.89 -9.87
CA ARG A 334 8.48 -27.29 -11.15
C ARG A 334 7.00 -26.90 -11.11
N GLU A 335 6.13 -27.83 -10.78
CA GLU A 335 4.69 -27.60 -10.70
C GLU A 335 4.36 -26.54 -9.65
N THR A 336 5.04 -26.55 -8.51
CA THR A 336 4.84 -25.51 -7.48
C THR A 336 5.19 -24.13 -8.01
N VAL A 337 6.33 -23.95 -8.67
CA VAL A 337 6.73 -22.67 -9.27
C VAL A 337 5.75 -22.23 -10.35
N GLU A 338 5.34 -23.12 -11.25
CA GLU A 338 4.35 -22.83 -12.29
C GLU A 338 3.00 -22.39 -11.72
N HIS A 339 2.51 -23.06 -10.68
CA HIS A 339 1.24 -22.73 -10.04
C HIS A 339 1.30 -21.46 -9.20
N ILE A 340 2.43 -21.17 -8.55
CA ILE A 340 2.54 -20.03 -7.63
C ILE A 340 3.05 -18.76 -8.31
N ALA A 341 4.09 -18.88 -9.14
CA ALA A 341 4.77 -17.77 -9.81
C ALA A 341 4.45 -17.64 -11.31
N GLY A 342 3.85 -18.67 -11.89
CA GLY A 342 3.45 -18.66 -13.29
C GLY A 342 2.35 -17.66 -13.65
N PRO A 343 2.08 -17.48 -14.93
CA PRO A 343 1.07 -16.57 -15.44
C PRO A 343 -0.31 -16.85 -14.85
N LYS A 344 -1.01 -15.80 -14.41
CA LYS A 344 -2.37 -15.90 -13.87
C LYS A 344 -3.36 -15.21 -14.77
N THR A 345 -4.55 -15.78 -14.91
CA THR A 345 -5.68 -15.13 -15.58
C THR A 345 -6.38 -14.17 -14.61
N SER A 346 -6.83 -13.05 -15.15
CA SER A 346 -7.63 -12.09 -14.40
C SER A 346 -9.13 -12.31 -14.69
N PRO A 347 -10.04 -12.13 -13.71
CA PRO A 347 -11.47 -12.10 -13.98
C PRO A 347 -11.91 -10.87 -14.80
N PHE A 348 -11.08 -9.84 -14.90
CA PHE A 348 -11.39 -8.56 -15.55
C PHE A 348 -10.76 -8.49 -16.95
N VAL A 349 -11.09 -9.47 -17.82
CA VAL A 349 -10.59 -9.61 -19.20
C VAL A 349 -11.76 -9.75 -20.14
N GLY A 350 -11.91 -8.81 -21.09
CA GLY A 350 -13.00 -8.80 -22.05
C GLY A 350 -13.10 -7.51 -22.84
N SER A 351 -14.21 -7.35 -23.55
CA SER A 351 -14.63 -6.06 -24.10
C SER A 351 -14.84 -5.04 -22.98
N ALA A 352 -14.96 -3.77 -23.33
CA ALA A 352 -15.21 -2.72 -22.35
C ALA A 352 -16.48 -2.98 -21.52
N GLU A 353 -17.55 -3.46 -22.16
CA GLU A 353 -18.79 -3.84 -21.49
C GLU A 353 -18.58 -5.01 -20.52
N THR A 354 -17.92 -6.08 -20.95
CA THR A 354 -17.63 -7.26 -20.12
C THR A 354 -16.84 -6.88 -18.89
N VAL A 355 -15.81 -6.04 -19.04
CA VAL A 355 -15.00 -5.55 -17.92
C VAL A 355 -15.81 -4.68 -16.97
N ALA A 356 -16.64 -3.78 -17.52
CA ALA A 356 -17.51 -2.92 -16.70
C ALA A 356 -18.57 -3.74 -15.95
N ASP A 357 -19.20 -4.74 -16.58
CA ASP A 357 -20.16 -5.65 -15.96
C ASP A 357 -19.52 -6.42 -14.79
N GLU A 358 -18.31 -6.94 -15.01
CA GLU A 358 -17.60 -7.71 -13.97
C GLU A 358 -17.18 -6.84 -12.79
N LEU A 359 -16.66 -5.62 -13.04
CA LEU A 359 -16.34 -4.66 -11.98
C LEU A 359 -17.57 -4.27 -11.17
N GLN A 360 -18.68 -3.97 -11.83
CA GLN A 360 -19.95 -3.65 -11.18
C GLN A 360 -20.47 -4.83 -10.35
N ARG A 361 -20.42 -6.04 -10.90
CA ARG A 361 -20.86 -7.27 -10.21
C ARG A 361 -20.08 -7.49 -8.91
N TRP A 362 -18.76 -7.30 -8.92
CA TRP A 362 -17.93 -7.43 -7.72
C TRP A 362 -18.22 -6.34 -6.70
N PHE A 363 -18.39 -5.10 -7.16
CA PHE A 363 -18.73 -3.98 -6.30
C PHE A 363 -20.07 -4.17 -5.62
N GLU A 364 -21.13 -4.53 -6.37
CA GLU A 364 -22.48 -4.78 -5.84
C GLU A 364 -22.52 -5.97 -4.88
N ALA A 365 -21.66 -6.97 -5.07
CA ALA A 365 -21.50 -8.08 -4.15
C ALA A 365 -20.79 -7.68 -2.83
N GLY A 366 -20.27 -6.46 -2.73
CA GLY A 366 -19.53 -6.00 -1.55
C GLY A 366 -18.11 -6.55 -1.47
N ALA A 367 -17.50 -6.91 -2.61
CA ALA A 367 -16.16 -7.46 -2.65
C ALA A 367 -15.07 -6.42 -2.35
N PHE A 368 -15.32 -5.13 -2.63
CA PHE A 368 -14.38 -4.03 -2.39
C PHE A 368 -15.10 -2.68 -2.30
N ASP A 369 -14.40 -1.68 -1.78
CA ASP A 369 -14.85 -0.27 -1.74
C ASP A 369 -14.25 0.57 -2.88
N GLY A 370 -13.18 0.10 -3.48
CA GLY A 370 -12.48 0.65 -4.63
C GLY A 370 -11.46 -0.35 -5.16
N ILE A 371 -10.74 0.01 -6.20
CA ILE A 371 -9.73 -0.85 -6.82
C ILE A 371 -8.39 -0.14 -6.96
N ASN A 372 -7.30 -0.88 -6.82
CA ASN A 372 -5.97 -0.43 -7.22
C ASN A 372 -5.66 -1.07 -8.58
N LEU A 373 -5.75 -0.26 -9.64
CA LEU A 373 -5.60 -0.74 -11.01
C LEU A 373 -4.13 -1.02 -11.32
N HIS A 374 -3.82 -2.28 -11.57
CA HIS A 374 -2.52 -2.69 -12.10
C HIS A 374 -2.60 -2.73 -13.63
N THR A 375 -2.09 -1.70 -14.26
CA THR A 375 -1.99 -1.70 -15.72
C THR A 375 -0.84 -2.58 -16.18
N VAL A 376 -1.13 -3.35 -17.20
CA VAL A 376 -0.14 -4.26 -17.80
C VAL A 376 0.68 -3.59 -18.87
N HIS A 377 0.15 -2.50 -19.43
CA HIS A 377 0.78 -1.64 -20.42
C HIS A 377 0.08 -0.27 -20.40
N PRO A 378 0.76 0.85 -20.69
CA PRO A 378 0.13 2.18 -20.74
C PRO A 378 -1.09 2.25 -21.65
N SER A 379 -1.06 1.57 -22.81
CA SER A 379 -2.22 1.52 -23.71
C SER A 379 -3.46 0.90 -23.05
N GLN A 380 -3.29 -0.05 -22.15
CA GLN A 380 -4.40 -0.65 -21.40
C GLN A 380 -4.98 0.31 -20.36
N LEU A 381 -4.15 1.21 -19.79
CA LEU A 381 -4.65 2.30 -18.96
C LEU A 381 -5.51 3.26 -19.79
N VAL A 382 -5.03 3.64 -20.98
CA VAL A 382 -5.78 4.50 -21.91
C VAL A 382 -7.10 3.85 -22.30
N ARG A 383 -7.09 2.58 -22.70
CA ARG A 383 -8.33 1.84 -23.05
C ARG A 383 -9.31 1.76 -21.87
N PHE A 384 -8.81 1.50 -20.67
CA PHE A 384 -9.66 1.52 -19.48
C PHE A 384 -10.31 2.89 -19.24
N ILE A 385 -9.54 3.97 -19.40
CA ILE A 385 -10.02 5.35 -19.26
C ILE A 385 -11.06 5.69 -20.34
N ASP A 386 -10.78 5.36 -21.58
CA ASP A 386 -11.58 5.83 -22.72
C ASP A 386 -12.80 4.94 -23.00
N GLU A 387 -12.72 3.65 -22.65
CA GLU A 387 -13.74 2.67 -23.03
C GLU A 387 -14.54 2.15 -21.81
N VAL A 388 -13.89 1.85 -20.66
CA VAL A 388 -14.55 1.24 -19.49
C VAL A 388 -15.11 2.29 -18.53
N LEU A 389 -14.32 3.32 -18.18
CA LEU A 389 -14.78 4.35 -17.24
C LEU A 389 -16.04 5.08 -17.69
N PRO A 390 -16.27 5.42 -18.97
CA PRO A 390 -17.52 6.04 -19.40
C PRO A 390 -18.75 5.17 -19.09
N ILE A 391 -18.66 3.86 -19.30
CA ILE A 391 -19.75 2.91 -18.99
C ILE A 391 -20.05 2.89 -17.49
N LEU A 392 -19.00 2.79 -16.65
CA LEU A 392 -19.15 2.78 -15.19
C LEU A 392 -19.69 4.12 -14.65
N ARG A 393 -19.34 5.23 -15.28
CA ARG A 393 -19.86 6.58 -14.94
C ARG A 393 -21.34 6.72 -15.31
N GLU A 394 -21.73 6.30 -16.52
CA GLU A 394 -23.13 6.30 -16.94
C GLU A 394 -24.01 5.48 -16.00
N ARG A 395 -23.49 4.37 -15.50
CA ARG A 395 -24.15 3.50 -14.53
C ARG A 395 -24.11 4.04 -13.08
N GLY A 396 -23.39 5.13 -12.82
CA GLY A 396 -23.23 5.70 -11.48
C GLY A 396 -22.38 4.86 -10.53
N VAL A 397 -21.57 3.92 -11.04
CA VAL A 397 -20.67 3.06 -10.25
C VAL A 397 -19.42 3.81 -9.82
N VAL A 398 -18.89 4.66 -10.69
CA VAL A 398 -17.71 5.49 -10.40
C VAL A 398 -18.03 6.97 -10.56
N LYS A 399 -17.34 7.81 -9.81
CA LYS A 399 -17.49 9.25 -9.86
C LYS A 399 -16.95 9.87 -11.16
N SER A 400 -17.52 10.99 -11.58
CA SER A 400 -17.10 11.76 -12.74
C SER A 400 -16.28 13.01 -12.39
N GLU A 401 -16.21 13.37 -11.10
CA GLU A 401 -15.47 14.54 -10.61
C GLU A 401 -14.94 14.29 -9.19
N TYR A 402 -13.93 15.04 -8.80
CA TYR A 402 -13.42 15.02 -7.43
C TYR A 402 -14.40 15.73 -6.49
N ALA A 403 -14.89 15.01 -5.47
CA ALA A 403 -15.85 15.51 -4.51
C ALA A 403 -15.23 16.51 -3.50
N ALA A 404 -13.93 16.41 -3.24
CA ALA A 404 -13.22 17.18 -2.25
C ALA A 404 -11.84 17.64 -2.75
N LYS A 405 -11.18 18.51 -1.99
CA LYS A 405 -9.82 18.97 -2.28
C LYS A 405 -8.73 18.06 -1.70
N THR A 406 -9.06 17.29 -0.68
CA THR A 406 -8.13 16.39 0.02
C THR A 406 -8.34 14.94 -0.40
N LEU A 407 -7.31 14.13 -0.25
CA LEU A 407 -7.41 12.68 -0.52
C LEU A 407 -8.46 12.03 0.39
N ARG A 408 -8.41 12.33 1.70
CA ARG A 408 -9.37 11.80 2.68
C ARG A 408 -10.81 12.13 2.30
N GLY A 409 -11.07 13.37 1.92
CA GLY A 409 -12.40 13.80 1.48
C GLY A 409 -12.87 13.13 0.18
N ASN A 410 -11.96 12.89 -0.79
CA ASN A 410 -12.28 12.19 -2.03
C ASN A 410 -12.59 10.70 -1.79
N LEU A 411 -12.00 10.11 -0.76
CA LEU A 411 -12.26 8.73 -0.33
C LEU A 411 -13.49 8.60 0.59
N GLY A 412 -14.17 9.70 0.94
CA GLY A 412 -15.31 9.68 1.85
C GLY A 412 -14.94 9.42 3.32
N LEU A 413 -13.68 9.51 3.66
CA LEU A 413 -13.18 9.24 5.00
C LEU A 413 -13.33 10.47 5.91
N PRO A 414 -13.65 10.29 7.20
CA PRO A 414 -13.74 11.39 8.16
C PRO A 414 -12.36 12.01 8.39
N VAL A 415 -12.33 13.34 8.61
CA VAL A 415 -11.13 14.02 9.09
C VAL A 415 -10.91 13.69 10.56
N PRO A 416 -9.75 13.13 10.97
CA PRO A 416 -9.50 12.81 12.36
C PRO A 416 -9.49 14.07 13.22
N GLU A 417 -10.23 14.05 14.32
CA GLU A 417 -10.14 15.12 15.31
C GLU A 417 -8.80 15.03 16.06
N ASN A 418 -8.14 16.17 16.25
CA ASN A 418 -6.91 16.25 17.03
C ASN A 418 -7.14 15.67 18.45
N ARG A 419 -6.25 14.77 18.90
CA ARG A 419 -6.38 14.05 20.19
C ARG A 419 -6.50 14.99 21.41
N TRP A 420 -5.82 16.12 21.38
CA TRP A 420 -5.82 17.09 22.48
C TRP A 420 -7.11 17.92 22.47
N THR A 421 -7.60 18.30 21.30
CA THR A 421 -8.89 18.96 21.16
C THR A 421 -10.01 18.06 21.65
N ARG A 422 -9.99 16.78 21.27
CA ARG A 422 -10.96 15.77 21.74
C ARG A 422 -10.90 15.62 23.25
N ALA A 423 -9.73 15.41 23.81
CA ALA A 423 -9.54 15.24 25.26
C ALA A 423 -10.05 16.46 26.05
N ARG A 424 -9.76 17.68 25.58
CA ARG A 424 -10.25 18.92 26.19
C ARG A 424 -11.79 19.00 26.15
N ARG A 425 -12.40 18.67 25.02
CA ARG A 425 -13.86 18.65 24.86
C ARG A 425 -14.54 17.64 25.81
N GLU A 426 -13.91 16.50 26.03
CA GLU A 426 -14.42 15.43 26.86
C GLU A 426 -14.05 15.59 28.36
N GLY A 427 -13.23 16.58 28.70
CA GLY A 427 -12.74 16.82 30.06
C GLY A 427 -11.77 15.73 30.56
N ASN A 428 -11.08 15.07 29.64
CA ASN A 428 -10.17 13.95 29.89
C ASN A 428 -8.72 14.32 29.51
N GLU A 429 -7.77 13.46 29.93
CA GLU A 429 -6.43 13.43 29.33
C GLU A 429 -6.49 12.66 27.99
N PRO A 430 -5.60 12.98 27.03
CA PRO A 430 -5.53 12.23 25.78
C PRO A 430 -5.26 10.75 26.05
N ALA A 431 -5.93 9.87 25.28
CA ALA A 431 -5.73 8.43 25.40
C ALA A 431 -4.24 8.06 25.26
N ALA A 432 -3.78 7.13 26.08
CA ALA A 432 -2.42 6.61 26.00
C ALA A 432 -2.15 5.99 24.63
N ILE A 433 -0.92 6.13 24.14
CA ILE A 433 -0.47 5.44 22.93
C ILE A 433 -0.34 3.96 23.26
N ILE A 434 -0.84 3.09 22.39
CA ILE A 434 -0.72 1.65 22.55
C ILE A 434 0.78 1.28 22.63
N GLY A 435 1.15 0.40 23.56
CA GLY A 435 2.55 0.00 23.81
C GLY A 435 3.24 0.73 24.97
N VAL A 436 2.55 1.67 25.64
CA VAL A 436 3.05 2.23 26.91
C VAL A 436 2.72 1.26 28.05
N ASP A 437 3.75 0.69 28.67
CA ASP A 437 3.56 -0.06 29.91
C ASP A 437 3.06 0.91 31.00
N ALA A 438 1.83 0.75 31.43
CA ALA A 438 1.20 1.57 32.47
C ALA A 438 1.96 1.52 33.84
N ARG A 439 3.05 0.76 33.92
CA ARG A 439 3.91 0.63 35.10
C ARG A 439 5.10 1.59 35.11
N ILE A 440 5.27 2.42 34.06
CA ILE A 440 6.39 3.38 33.95
C ILE A 440 5.91 4.84 33.99
N ALA A 441 4.61 5.08 34.15
CA ALA A 441 4.04 6.43 34.30
C ALA A 441 4.09 6.94 35.72
#